data_2e55806078b04d0da1f3bf4c2db7f5f1
#
_entry.id   2e55806078b04d0da1f3bf4c2db7f5f1
#
_cell.length_a   1.000
_cell.length_b   1.000
_cell.length_c   1.000
_cell.angle_alpha   90.00
_cell.angle_beta   90.00
_cell.angle_gamma   90.00
#
_symmetry.space_group_name_H-M   'P 1'
#
loop_
_entity.id
_entity.type
_entity.pdbx_description
1 polymer ?
#
loop_
_entity_poly.entity_id
_entity_poly.type
_entity_poly.pdbx_seq_one_letter_code
_entity_poly.pdbx_strand_id
1 'polypeptide(L)'
;MTTDTIADMLTQIRNANLAKHQIVQIPSTKLTRNIAQLLFKEGFIDSFEELKNGFNNFLLLSLKYTGKERTPIIQKIQRISKPGLRVYNGAKKMPRILGGFGTAIVSTSRGLMTDQQARKEGVGGELLCYIW
;
A
#
# COMPACT_ATOMS: atom_id res chain seq x y z
N MET A 1 -16.59 -8.01 -15.07
CA MET A 1 -16.16 -6.67 -14.63
C MET A 1 -15.01 -6.81 -13.65
N THR A 2 -13.85 -6.31 -14.02
CA THR A 2 -12.68 -6.38 -13.17
C THR A 2 -12.68 -5.20 -12.19
N THR A 3 -12.71 -5.51 -10.89
CA THR A 3 -12.60 -4.51 -9.85
C THR A 3 -11.12 -4.28 -9.54
N ASP A 4 -10.69 -3.04 -9.47
CA ASP A 4 -9.34 -2.72 -9.02
C ASP A 4 -9.35 -2.61 -7.49
N THR A 5 -9.17 -3.74 -6.83
CA THR A 5 -9.16 -3.84 -5.38
C THR A 5 -8.08 -2.94 -4.76
N ILE A 6 -6.95 -2.81 -5.44
CA ILE A 6 -5.85 -1.96 -4.97
C ILE A 6 -6.28 -0.50 -5.01
N ALA A 7 -6.86 -0.06 -6.13
CA ALA A 7 -7.31 1.33 -6.27
C ALA A 7 -8.34 1.69 -5.21
N ASP A 8 -9.28 0.77 -4.94
CA ASP A 8 -10.30 0.98 -3.91
C ASP A 8 -9.67 1.14 -2.53
N MET A 9 -8.70 0.27 -2.19
CA MET A 9 -7.99 0.34 -0.92
C MET A 9 -7.24 1.67 -0.77
N LEU A 10 -6.49 2.08 -1.79
CA LEU A 10 -5.73 3.31 -1.77
C LEU A 10 -6.64 4.54 -1.66
N THR A 11 -7.79 4.52 -2.34
CA THR A 11 -8.77 5.60 -2.28
C THR A 11 -9.35 5.72 -0.88
N GLN A 12 -9.70 4.60 -0.25
CA GLN A 12 -10.24 4.61 1.12
C GLN A 12 -9.22 5.14 2.12
N ILE A 13 -7.95 4.74 1.99
CA ILE A 13 -6.88 5.27 2.86
C ILE A 13 -6.71 6.77 2.64
N ARG A 14 -6.69 7.21 1.38
CA ARG A 14 -6.55 8.63 1.04
C ARG A 14 -7.68 9.46 1.63
N ASN A 15 -8.93 9.00 1.47
CA ASN A 15 -10.09 9.71 1.98
C ASN A 15 -10.10 9.74 3.51
N ALA A 16 -9.72 8.64 4.16
CA ALA A 16 -9.63 8.59 5.62
C ALA A 16 -8.57 9.56 6.15
N ASN A 17 -7.43 9.68 5.45
CA ASN A 17 -6.39 10.64 5.82
C ASN A 17 -6.89 12.09 5.69
N LEU A 18 -7.62 12.40 4.62
CA LEU A 18 -8.18 13.73 4.43
C LEU A 18 -9.17 14.10 5.52
N ALA A 19 -9.98 13.13 5.96
CA ALA A 19 -10.95 13.33 7.03
C ALA A 19 -10.33 13.14 8.42
N LYS A 20 -9.05 12.78 8.50
CA LYS A 20 -8.31 12.51 9.74
C LYS A 20 -8.97 11.43 10.59
N HIS A 21 -9.52 10.40 9.94
CA HIS A 21 -10.08 9.25 10.61
C HIS A 21 -8.96 8.39 11.20
N GLN A 22 -9.17 7.86 12.38
CA GLN A 22 -8.19 6.96 13.03
C GLN A 22 -8.18 5.59 12.40
N ILE A 23 -9.34 5.09 12.01
CA ILE A 23 -9.48 3.71 11.50
C ILE A 23 -10.19 3.75 10.15
N VAL A 24 -9.70 2.92 9.22
CA VAL A 24 -10.34 2.70 7.93
C VAL A 24 -10.63 1.22 7.77
N GLN A 25 -11.83 0.91 7.26
CA GLN A 25 -12.27 -0.46 7.02
C GLN A 25 -12.15 -0.79 5.54
N ILE A 26 -11.50 -1.91 5.26
CA ILE A 26 -11.20 -2.34 3.88
C ILE A 26 -11.58 -3.81 3.75
N PRO A 27 -12.20 -4.23 2.62
CA PRO A 27 -12.45 -5.65 2.39
C PRO A 27 -11.16 -6.46 2.46
N SER A 28 -11.20 -7.60 3.16
CA SER A 28 -10.04 -8.46 3.34
C SER A 28 -9.91 -9.43 2.18
N THR A 29 -8.82 -9.30 1.43
CA THR A 29 -8.42 -10.27 0.41
C THR A 29 -6.95 -10.59 0.66
N LYS A 30 -6.43 -11.60 -0.01
CA LYS A 30 -5.00 -11.91 0.12
C LYS A 30 -4.14 -10.70 -0.24
N LEU A 31 -4.54 -9.98 -1.30
CA LEU A 31 -3.79 -8.82 -1.77
C LEU A 31 -3.85 -7.66 -0.76
N THR A 32 -5.04 -7.32 -0.27
CA THR A 32 -5.17 -6.22 0.70
C THR A 32 -4.47 -6.53 2.02
N ARG A 33 -4.51 -7.79 2.48
CA ARG A 33 -3.77 -8.20 3.67
C ARG A 33 -2.27 -8.03 3.48
N ASN A 34 -1.75 -8.44 2.32
CA ASN A 34 -0.32 -8.33 2.03
C ASN A 34 0.11 -6.86 1.96
N ILE A 35 -0.72 -5.99 1.36
CA ILE A 35 -0.44 -4.55 1.31
C ILE A 35 -0.46 -3.96 2.73
N ALA A 36 -1.45 -4.31 3.54
CA ALA A 36 -1.54 -3.82 4.91
C ALA A 36 -0.32 -4.23 5.74
N GLN A 37 0.11 -5.47 5.59
CA GLN A 37 1.30 -5.98 6.29
C GLN A 37 2.54 -5.18 5.89
N LEU A 38 2.69 -4.87 4.60
CA LEU A 38 3.81 -4.10 4.11
C LEU A 38 3.77 -2.66 4.62
N LEU A 39 2.59 -2.04 4.61
CA LEU A 39 2.42 -0.68 5.16
C LEU A 39 2.78 -0.63 6.64
N PHE A 40 2.38 -1.65 7.40
CA PHE A 40 2.71 -1.75 8.82
C PHE A 40 4.22 -1.91 9.02
N LYS A 41 4.84 -2.80 8.26
CA LYS A 41 6.27 -3.08 8.37
C LYS A 41 7.11 -1.84 8.04
N GLU A 42 6.67 -1.05 7.07
CA GLU A 42 7.38 0.18 6.67
C GLU A 42 7.03 1.39 7.53
N GLY A 43 6.15 1.23 8.51
CA GLY A 43 5.81 2.30 9.44
C GLY A 43 4.81 3.32 8.92
N PHE A 44 4.07 3.00 7.86
CA PHE A 44 3.06 3.91 7.31
C PHE A 44 1.74 3.87 8.07
N ILE A 45 1.45 2.77 8.76
CA ILE A 45 0.26 2.63 9.60
C ILE A 45 0.67 2.12 10.98
N ASP A 46 -0.15 2.41 12.00
CA ASP A 46 0.13 1.98 13.36
C ASP A 46 -0.09 0.49 13.57
N SER A 47 -1.18 -0.03 12.99
CA SER A 47 -1.54 -1.44 13.14
C SER A 47 -2.62 -1.80 12.14
N PHE A 48 -2.85 -3.10 12.01
CA PHE A 48 -3.99 -3.60 11.24
C PHE A 48 -4.51 -4.87 11.90
N GLU A 49 -5.80 -5.12 11.69
CA GLU A 49 -6.48 -6.27 12.27
C GLU A 49 -7.48 -6.81 11.27
N GLU A 50 -7.60 -8.14 11.19
CA GLU A 50 -8.61 -8.76 10.35
C GLU A 50 -9.82 -9.14 11.20
N LEU A 51 -10.99 -8.68 10.79
CA LEU A 51 -12.25 -9.04 11.41
C LEU A 51 -13.02 -9.98 10.50
N LYS A 52 -13.52 -11.05 11.08
CA LYS A 52 -14.37 -12.00 10.38
C LYS A 52 -15.80 -11.82 10.86
N ASN A 53 -16.69 -11.49 9.94
CA ASN A 53 -18.10 -11.27 10.23
C ASN A 53 -18.95 -12.08 9.24
N GLY A 54 -19.28 -13.33 9.63
CA GLY A 54 -20.01 -14.23 8.77
C GLY A 54 -19.21 -14.59 7.53
N PHE A 55 -19.77 -14.29 6.35
CA PHE A 55 -19.11 -14.56 5.08
C PHE A 55 -18.18 -13.44 4.64
N ASN A 56 -18.23 -12.30 5.32
CA ASN A 56 -17.44 -11.14 4.96
C ASN A 56 -16.28 -10.94 5.92
N ASN A 57 -15.07 -10.78 5.37
CA ASN A 57 -13.89 -10.48 6.15
C ASN A 57 -13.45 -9.07 5.83
N PHE A 58 -13.08 -8.32 6.87
CA PHE A 58 -12.64 -6.94 6.73
C PHE A 58 -11.30 -6.75 7.42
N LEU A 59 -10.54 -5.79 6.91
CA LEU A 59 -9.33 -5.29 7.57
C LEU A 59 -9.64 -3.95 8.19
N LEU A 60 -9.21 -3.76 9.44
CA LEU A 60 -9.22 -2.45 10.08
C LEU A 60 -7.78 -1.95 10.12
N LEU A 61 -7.52 -0.85 9.46
CA LEU A 61 -6.21 -0.22 9.48
C LEU A 61 -6.25 0.97 10.41
N SER A 62 -5.32 1.02 11.37
CA SER A 62 -5.14 2.20 12.21
C SER A 62 -4.13 3.12 11.54
N LEU A 63 -4.62 4.26 11.07
CA LEU A 63 -3.79 5.23 10.37
C LEU A 63 -2.91 5.98 11.34
N LYS A 64 -1.76 6.43 10.85
CA LYS A 64 -0.73 7.06 11.66
C LYS A 64 -0.66 8.55 11.39
N TYR A 65 -0.65 9.33 12.45
CA TYR A 65 -0.58 10.79 12.39
C TYR A 65 0.53 11.29 13.31
N THR A 66 1.06 12.47 13.03
CA THR A 66 2.07 13.12 13.86
C THR A 66 1.62 14.51 14.28
N GLY A 67 2.07 14.93 15.47
CA GLY A 67 1.89 16.30 15.96
C GLY A 67 0.48 16.57 16.45
N LYS A 68 0.31 17.78 16.98
CA LYS A 68 -0.97 18.22 17.53
C LYS A 68 -2.02 18.43 16.44
N GLU A 69 -1.58 18.75 15.22
CA GLU A 69 -2.45 19.00 14.09
C GLU A 69 -2.88 17.71 13.39
N ARG A 70 -2.39 16.56 13.85
CA ARG A 70 -2.67 15.25 13.28
C ARG A 70 -2.37 15.20 11.79
N THR A 71 -1.12 15.48 11.44
CA THR A 71 -0.65 15.39 10.07
C THR A 71 -0.48 13.92 9.69
N PRO A 72 -1.10 13.45 8.60
CA PRO A 72 -0.93 12.05 8.18
C PRO A 72 0.52 11.71 7.87
N ILE A 73 0.96 10.54 8.30
CA ILE A 73 2.29 10.03 7.92
C ILE A 73 2.31 9.74 6.43
N ILE A 74 1.25 9.14 5.89
CA ILE A 74 1.11 8.95 4.46
C ILE A 74 0.67 10.29 3.87
N GLN A 75 1.57 10.95 3.15
CA GLN A 75 1.27 12.24 2.53
C GLN A 75 0.59 12.06 1.19
N LYS A 76 1.03 11.05 0.42
CA LYS A 76 0.45 10.80 -0.89
C LYS A 76 0.56 9.32 -1.25
N ILE A 77 -0.49 8.83 -1.92
CA ILE A 77 -0.52 7.48 -2.49
C ILE A 77 -0.91 7.62 -3.96
N GLN A 78 -0.11 7.01 -4.84
CA GLN A 78 -0.34 7.07 -6.27
C GLN A 78 -0.38 5.67 -6.86
N ARG A 79 -1.48 5.32 -7.51
CA ARG A 79 -1.63 4.06 -8.24
C ARG A 79 -0.79 4.12 -9.51
N ILE A 80 0.01 3.08 -9.77
CA ILE A 80 0.87 3.01 -10.96
C ILE A 80 0.34 2.00 -11.97
N SER A 81 0.36 0.70 -11.67
CA SER A 81 -0.25 -0.31 -12.54
C SER A 81 -1.76 -0.23 -12.43
N LYS A 82 -2.44 -0.35 -13.57
CA LYS A 82 -3.91 -0.35 -13.65
C LYS A 82 -4.34 -1.57 -14.43
N PRO A 83 -5.60 -2.03 -14.29
CA PRO A 83 -6.06 -3.22 -15.03
C PRO A 83 -5.83 -3.16 -16.51
N GLY A 84 -5.96 -1.98 -17.14
CA GLY A 84 -5.73 -1.78 -18.57
C GLY A 84 -4.31 -1.41 -18.95
N LEU A 85 -3.44 -1.16 -17.97
CA LEU A 85 -2.08 -0.72 -18.23
C LEU A 85 -1.17 -1.18 -17.08
N ARG A 86 -0.52 -2.33 -17.27
CA ARG A 86 0.40 -2.88 -16.27
C ARG A 86 1.79 -2.30 -16.46
N VAL A 87 2.46 -1.96 -15.36
CA VAL A 87 3.80 -1.39 -15.39
C VAL A 87 4.76 -2.33 -14.68
N TYR A 88 5.78 -2.81 -15.40
CA TYR A 88 6.78 -3.75 -14.89
C TYR A 88 8.17 -3.13 -15.02
N ASN A 89 9.01 -3.36 -14.01
CA ASN A 89 10.42 -2.98 -14.06
C ASN A 89 11.30 -4.11 -13.55
N GLY A 90 12.48 -4.27 -14.17
CA GLY A 90 13.50 -5.17 -13.65
C GLY A 90 14.20 -4.56 -12.45
N ALA A 91 14.98 -5.39 -11.73
CA ALA A 91 15.66 -4.94 -10.51
C ALA A 91 16.57 -3.75 -10.74
N LYS A 92 17.28 -3.72 -11.86
CA LYS A 92 18.22 -2.64 -12.19
C LYS A 92 17.53 -1.32 -12.54
N LYS A 93 16.27 -1.40 -12.99
CA LYS A 93 15.48 -0.22 -13.38
C LYS A 93 14.42 0.12 -12.35
N MET A 94 14.49 -0.46 -11.17
CA MET A 94 13.53 -0.17 -10.12
C MET A 94 13.65 1.31 -9.72
N PRO A 95 12.54 2.07 -9.76
CA PRO A 95 12.61 3.51 -9.51
C PRO A 95 12.90 3.80 -8.04
N ARG A 96 13.51 4.96 -7.81
CA ARG A 96 13.66 5.52 -6.47
C ARG A 96 12.69 6.69 -6.35
N ILE A 97 11.78 6.58 -5.41
CA ILE A 97 10.72 7.56 -5.24
C ILE A 97 11.25 8.70 -4.36
N LEU A 98 11.16 9.94 -4.86
CA LEU A 98 11.64 11.13 -4.14
C LEU A 98 13.07 10.96 -3.61
N GLY A 99 13.97 10.46 -4.46
CA GLY A 99 15.37 10.29 -4.08
C GLY A 99 15.59 9.27 -2.96
N GLY A 100 14.65 8.36 -2.75
CA GLY A 100 14.74 7.36 -1.70
C GLY A 100 13.84 7.61 -0.49
N PHE A 101 13.17 8.77 -0.42
CA PHE A 101 12.25 9.07 0.68
C PHE A 101 10.89 8.42 0.50
N GLY A 102 10.50 8.13 -0.74
CA GLY A 102 9.25 7.44 -1.02
C GLY A 102 9.46 5.94 -1.18
N THR A 103 8.36 5.21 -1.22
CA THR A 103 8.36 3.75 -1.32
C THR A 103 7.45 3.32 -2.46
N ALA A 104 7.91 2.37 -3.27
CA ALA A 104 7.07 1.69 -4.23
C ALA A 104 6.71 0.31 -3.70
N ILE A 105 5.46 -0.09 -3.85
CA ILE A 105 5.06 -1.47 -3.57
C ILE A 105 5.13 -2.24 -4.88
N VAL A 106 5.90 -3.32 -4.86
CA VAL A 106 6.20 -4.13 -6.04
C VAL A 106 5.70 -5.54 -5.83
N SER A 107 4.99 -6.07 -6.82
CA SER A 107 4.57 -7.47 -6.83
C SER A 107 5.60 -8.28 -7.59
N THR A 108 6.31 -9.16 -6.90
CA THR A 108 7.38 -9.98 -7.48
C THR A 108 7.01 -11.46 -7.40
N SER A 109 7.82 -12.30 -8.02
CA SER A 109 7.67 -13.75 -7.92
C SER A 109 7.83 -14.27 -6.48
N ARG A 110 8.46 -13.45 -5.62
CA ARG A 110 8.67 -13.77 -4.20
C ARG A 110 7.66 -13.10 -3.28
N GLY A 111 6.60 -12.51 -3.83
CA GLY A 111 5.55 -11.82 -3.08
C GLY A 111 5.65 -10.31 -3.18
N LEU A 112 4.85 -9.62 -2.38
CA LEU A 112 4.88 -8.16 -2.33
C LEU A 112 6.08 -7.69 -1.51
N MET A 113 6.75 -6.66 -2.01
CA MET A 113 7.88 -6.05 -1.30
C MET A 113 8.03 -4.60 -1.71
N THR A 114 8.91 -3.88 -1.02
CA THR A 114 9.24 -2.51 -1.39
C THR A 114 10.24 -2.51 -2.54
N ASP A 115 10.35 -1.37 -3.23
CA ASP A 115 11.35 -1.17 -4.27
C ASP A 115 12.77 -1.38 -3.72
N GLN A 116 13.03 -0.92 -2.49
CA GLN A 116 14.31 -1.08 -1.85
C GLN A 116 14.66 -2.56 -1.65
N GLN A 117 13.70 -3.33 -1.16
CA GLN A 117 13.90 -4.78 -0.96
C GLN A 117 14.07 -5.50 -2.30
N ALA A 118 13.31 -5.12 -3.32
CA ALA A 118 13.40 -5.71 -4.64
C ALA A 118 14.80 -5.47 -5.26
N ARG A 119 15.33 -4.26 -5.12
CA ARG A 119 16.70 -3.94 -5.56
C ARG A 119 17.73 -4.79 -4.81
N LYS A 120 17.56 -4.91 -3.50
CA LYS A 120 18.48 -5.66 -2.64
C LYS A 120 18.50 -7.15 -3.01
N GLU A 121 17.34 -7.72 -3.31
CA GLU A 121 17.23 -9.13 -3.67
C GLU A 121 17.48 -9.38 -5.16
N GLY A 122 17.62 -8.35 -5.96
CA GLY A 122 17.88 -8.47 -7.38
C GLY A 122 16.69 -9.00 -8.18
N VAL A 123 15.47 -8.70 -7.73
CA VAL A 123 14.25 -9.14 -8.41
C VAL A 123 13.47 -7.95 -8.94
N GLY A 124 12.80 -8.15 -10.06
CA GLY A 124 11.89 -7.18 -10.63
C GLY A 124 10.45 -7.60 -10.47
N GLY A 125 9.52 -6.76 -10.86
CA GLY A 125 8.12 -7.08 -10.78
C GLY A 125 7.21 -5.95 -11.24
N GLU A 126 5.93 -6.10 -10.93
CA GLU A 126 4.91 -5.12 -11.26
C GLU A 126 4.88 -4.02 -10.19
N LEU A 127 4.96 -2.76 -10.66
CA LEU A 127 4.85 -1.60 -9.78
C LEU A 127 3.38 -1.34 -9.48
N LEU A 128 2.95 -1.57 -8.25
CA LEU A 128 1.55 -1.42 -7.87
C LEU A 128 1.21 0.03 -7.54
N CYS A 129 1.98 0.66 -6.69
CA CYS A 129 1.74 2.04 -6.27
C CYS A 129 2.99 2.66 -5.67
N TYR A 130 2.98 4.00 -5.56
CA TYR A 130 3.98 4.78 -4.86
C TYR A 130 3.36 5.39 -3.61
N ILE A 131 4.12 5.43 -2.51
CA ILE A 131 3.68 5.99 -1.23
C ILE A 131 4.79 6.88 -0.68
N TRP A 132 4.41 8.07 -0.19
CA TRP A 132 5.34 8.91 0.55
C TRP A 132 4.65 9.82 1.54
#